data_2b6935d8d1a651604eacdec9bdc717d2
#
_entry.id   2b6935d8d1a651604eacdec9bdc717d2
#
_cell.length_a   1.000
_cell.length_b   1.000
_cell.length_c   1.000
_cell.angle_alpha   90.00
_cell.angle_beta   90.00
_cell.angle_gamma   90.00
#
_symmetry.space_group_name_H-M   'P 1'
#
loop_
_entity.id
_entity.type
_entity.pdbx_description
1 polymer ?
#
loop_
_entity_poly.entity_id
_entity_poly.type
_entity_poly.pdbx_seq_one_letter_code
_entity_poly.pdbx_strand_id
1 'polypeptide(L)'
;MNTGTILIVDDNKGVLASLELLLENYFSKILTASNPNQITTLLTTRRIDVVILDMNFSAGINNGNEGLYWLGHIRQMAPTLPVVMLTAYGDVELAVKALKNGAADFLLKPWDNQTLIDKVTEAYRSRKAPERTAKVDRAEGFEMLV
;
A
#
# COMPACT_ATOMS: atom_id res chain seq x y z
N MET A 1 4.98 -1.12 -21.16
CA MET A 1 6.09 -1.54 -20.30
C MET A 1 5.73 -1.38 -18.83
N ASN A 2 6.03 -2.40 -18.06
CA ASN A 2 5.68 -2.39 -16.63
C ASN A 2 6.68 -1.57 -15.84
N THR A 3 6.18 -0.76 -14.94
CA THR A 3 7.02 0.04 -14.04
C THR A 3 6.42 -0.06 -12.64
N GLY A 4 7.22 0.37 -11.67
CA GLY A 4 6.75 0.45 -10.30
C GLY A 4 7.08 -0.77 -9.47
N THR A 5 7.24 -0.52 -8.18
CA THR A 5 7.54 -1.55 -7.19
C THR A 5 6.41 -1.59 -6.17
N ILE A 6 5.85 -2.76 -5.96
CA ILE A 6 4.77 -2.98 -5.00
C ILE A 6 5.32 -3.78 -3.83
N LEU A 7 5.06 -3.32 -2.61
CA LEU A 7 5.37 -4.08 -1.40
C LEU A 7 4.09 -4.68 -0.86
N ILE A 8 4.09 -5.99 -0.62
CA ILE A 8 2.93 -6.69 -0.06
C ILE A 8 3.32 -7.21 1.32
N VAL A 9 2.55 -6.83 2.34
CA VAL A 9 2.82 -7.22 3.72
C VAL A 9 1.62 -8.00 4.26
N ASP A 10 1.81 -9.29 4.50
CA ASP A 10 0.75 -10.18 4.98
C ASP A 10 1.43 -11.40 5.58
N ASP A 11 0.99 -11.84 6.76
CA ASP A 11 1.62 -12.99 7.40
C ASP A 11 1.20 -14.33 6.80
N ASN A 12 0.23 -14.33 5.90
CA ASN A 12 -0.18 -15.54 5.20
C ASN A 12 0.63 -15.68 3.91
N LYS A 13 1.50 -16.67 3.88
CA LYS A 13 2.41 -16.87 2.73
C LYS A 13 1.67 -17.22 1.45
N GLY A 14 0.51 -17.86 1.56
CA GLY A 14 -0.31 -18.16 0.39
C GLY A 14 -0.86 -16.89 -0.25
N VAL A 15 -1.27 -15.92 0.58
CA VAL A 15 -1.72 -14.63 0.09
C VAL A 15 -0.58 -13.91 -0.61
N LEU A 16 0.60 -13.89 0.00
CA LEU A 16 1.77 -13.26 -0.61
C LEU A 16 2.08 -13.85 -1.98
N ALA A 17 2.10 -15.18 -2.06
CA ALA A 17 2.42 -15.87 -3.32
C ALA A 17 1.37 -15.57 -4.39
N SER A 18 0.09 -15.58 -4.01
CA SER A 18 -1.00 -15.32 -4.96
C SER A 18 -0.95 -13.90 -5.50
N LEU A 19 -0.70 -12.93 -4.62
CA LEU A 19 -0.64 -11.55 -5.04
C LEU A 19 0.61 -11.26 -5.87
N GLU A 20 1.73 -11.86 -5.49
CA GLU A 20 2.96 -11.68 -6.27
C GLU A 20 2.77 -12.21 -7.68
N LEU A 21 2.20 -13.40 -7.82
CA LEU A 21 1.95 -13.99 -9.13
C LEU A 21 1.02 -13.13 -9.98
N LEU A 22 -0.02 -12.60 -9.35
CA LEU A 22 -0.99 -11.77 -10.06
C LEU A 22 -0.38 -10.45 -10.52
N LEU A 23 0.35 -9.79 -9.63
CA LEU A 23 0.83 -8.43 -9.89
C LEU A 23 2.12 -8.37 -10.70
N GLU A 24 2.89 -9.46 -10.76
CA GLU A 24 4.15 -9.42 -11.49
C GLU A 24 3.96 -9.17 -12.99
N ASN A 25 2.75 -9.37 -13.51
CA ASN A 25 2.44 -9.08 -14.90
C ASN A 25 2.14 -7.60 -15.14
N TYR A 26 1.99 -6.82 -14.09
CA TYR A 26 1.56 -5.42 -14.20
C TYR A 26 2.58 -4.42 -13.66
N PHE A 27 3.49 -4.87 -12.83
CA PHE A 27 4.50 -4.01 -12.21
C PHE A 27 5.87 -4.63 -12.37
N SER A 28 6.91 -3.80 -12.33
CA SER A 28 8.26 -4.28 -12.62
C SER A 28 8.85 -5.10 -11.48
N LYS A 29 8.43 -4.82 -10.25
CA LYS A 29 8.99 -5.52 -9.09
C LYS A 29 7.95 -5.69 -8.00
N ILE A 30 7.90 -6.89 -7.45
CA ILE A 30 7.01 -7.19 -6.33
C ILE A 30 7.88 -7.65 -5.16
N LEU A 31 7.77 -6.95 -4.04
CA LEU A 31 8.45 -7.32 -2.80
C LEU A 31 7.42 -7.85 -1.83
N THR A 32 7.76 -8.86 -1.08
CA THR A 32 6.85 -9.43 -0.09
C THR A 32 7.50 -9.46 1.28
N ALA A 33 6.69 -9.26 2.31
CA ALA A 33 7.13 -9.35 3.69
C ALA A 33 6.06 -10.09 4.50
N SER A 34 6.46 -11.15 5.17
CA SER A 34 5.52 -11.92 6.00
C SER A 34 5.45 -11.40 7.43
N ASN A 35 6.30 -10.44 7.76
CA ASN A 35 6.35 -9.84 9.09
C ASN A 35 6.36 -8.32 8.95
N PRO A 36 5.41 -7.62 9.59
CA PRO A 36 5.32 -6.17 9.45
C PRO A 36 6.55 -5.43 10.01
N ASN A 37 7.33 -6.08 10.87
CA ASN A 37 8.55 -5.47 11.39
C ASN A 37 9.59 -5.23 10.29
N GLN A 38 9.43 -5.84 9.12
CA GLN A 38 10.31 -5.62 7.98
C GLN A 38 9.99 -4.33 7.22
N ILE A 39 8.84 -3.72 7.50
CA ILE A 39 8.38 -2.53 6.76
C ILE A 39 9.39 -1.39 6.85
N THR A 40 9.85 -1.08 8.06
CA THR A 40 10.76 0.05 8.25
C THR A 40 12.02 -0.10 7.41
N THR A 41 12.66 -1.26 7.47
CA THR A 41 13.87 -1.52 6.70
C THR A 41 13.61 -1.45 5.20
N LEU A 42 12.51 -2.02 4.74
CA LEU A 42 12.20 -2.02 3.32
C LEU A 42 11.93 -0.61 2.80
N LEU A 43 11.22 0.20 3.57
CA LEU A 43 10.93 1.58 3.15
C LEU A 43 12.18 2.45 3.12
N THR A 44 13.18 2.15 3.96
CA THR A 44 14.40 2.94 3.98
C THR A 44 15.45 2.46 2.99
N THR A 45 15.39 1.21 2.54
CA THR A 45 16.41 0.63 1.67
C THR A 45 15.97 0.40 0.25
N ARG A 46 14.68 0.44 -0.02
CA ARG A 46 14.13 0.15 -1.35
C ARG A 46 13.20 1.25 -1.77
N ARG A 47 13.13 1.48 -3.07
CA ARG A 47 12.14 2.38 -3.62
C ARG A 47 10.83 1.61 -3.78
N ILE A 48 9.78 2.06 -3.10
CA ILE A 48 8.47 1.41 -3.12
C ILE A 48 7.44 2.43 -3.55
N ASP A 49 6.56 2.03 -4.46
CA ASP A 49 5.58 2.92 -5.05
C ASP A 49 4.17 2.72 -4.50
N VAL A 50 3.83 1.52 -4.05
CA VAL A 50 2.55 1.22 -3.40
C VAL A 50 2.78 0.12 -2.38
N VAL A 51 2.09 0.21 -1.25
CA VAL A 51 2.11 -0.85 -0.23
C VAL A 51 0.72 -1.47 -0.17
N ILE A 52 0.66 -2.80 -0.20
CA ILE A 52 -0.56 -3.55 0.11
C ILE A 52 -0.34 -4.13 1.49
N LEU A 53 -1.18 -3.74 2.44
CA LEU A 53 -0.97 -4.04 3.86
C LEU A 53 -2.16 -4.78 4.44
N ASP A 54 -1.89 -5.95 5.02
CA ASP A 54 -2.92 -6.72 5.71
C ASP A 54 -3.41 -5.97 6.95
N MET A 55 -4.70 -6.07 7.22
CA MET A 55 -5.30 -5.42 8.37
C MET A 55 -4.98 -6.15 9.66
N ASN A 56 -4.83 -7.47 9.62
CA ASN A 56 -4.63 -8.30 10.81
C ASN A 56 -3.46 -9.25 10.62
N PHE A 57 -2.50 -9.21 11.54
CA PHE A 57 -1.30 -10.06 11.47
C PHE A 57 -1.28 -11.19 12.50
N SER A 58 -2.05 -11.07 13.57
CA SER A 58 -2.05 -12.11 14.60
C SER A 58 -3.19 -13.06 14.37
N ALA A 59 -2.89 -14.35 14.28
CA ALA A 59 -3.89 -15.38 14.10
C ALA A 59 -4.90 -15.31 15.27
N GLY A 60 -6.19 -15.31 14.91
CA GLY A 60 -7.24 -15.31 15.90
C GLY A 60 -7.61 -13.97 16.51
N ILE A 61 -6.86 -12.92 16.18
CA ILE A 61 -7.15 -11.58 16.68
C ILE A 61 -7.49 -10.69 15.47
N ASN A 62 -8.77 -10.41 15.29
CA ASN A 62 -9.23 -9.71 14.09
C ASN A 62 -9.80 -8.34 14.42
N ASN A 63 -9.07 -7.54 15.22
CA ASN A 63 -9.54 -6.20 15.58
C ASN A 63 -8.97 -5.09 14.69
N GLY A 64 -8.02 -5.43 13.82
CA GLY A 64 -7.46 -4.45 12.87
C GLY A 64 -6.46 -3.48 13.49
N ASN A 65 -6.18 -3.57 14.77
CA ASN A 65 -5.29 -2.60 15.43
C ASN A 65 -3.88 -2.63 14.88
N GLU A 66 -3.38 -3.82 14.55
CA GLU A 66 -2.03 -3.92 14.00
C GLU A 66 -1.93 -3.28 12.63
N GLY A 67 -2.92 -3.54 11.76
CA GLY A 67 -2.93 -2.92 10.45
C GLY A 67 -3.00 -1.42 10.53
N LEU A 68 -3.83 -0.89 11.42
CA LEU A 68 -3.95 0.55 11.60
C LEU A 68 -2.66 1.15 12.16
N TYR A 69 -2.00 0.45 13.08
CA TYR A 69 -0.72 0.90 13.62
C TYR A 69 0.31 1.04 12.51
N TRP A 70 0.45 0.01 11.68
CA TRP A 70 1.46 0.03 10.62
C TRP A 70 1.11 1.01 9.51
N LEU A 71 -0.18 1.20 9.25
CA LEU A 71 -0.62 2.24 8.32
C LEU A 71 -0.13 3.61 8.81
N GLY A 72 -0.34 3.91 10.10
CA GLY A 72 0.12 5.17 10.67
C GLY A 72 1.63 5.33 10.58
N HIS A 73 2.36 4.25 10.84
CA HIS A 73 3.81 4.26 10.76
C HIS A 73 4.30 4.56 9.34
N ILE A 74 3.70 3.91 8.36
CA ILE A 74 4.06 4.14 6.95
C ILE A 74 3.73 5.58 6.56
N ARG A 75 2.58 6.09 6.99
CA ARG A 75 2.18 7.46 6.67
C ARG A 75 3.15 8.49 7.23
N GLN A 76 3.72 8.22 8.41
CA GLN A 76 4.72 9.10 8.98
C GLN A 76 6.06 9.02 8.24
N MET A 77 6.47 7.82 7.86
CA MET A 77 7.75 7.63 7.17
C MET A 77 7.71 8.11 5.73
N ALA A 78 6.59 7.88 5.05
CA ALA A 78 6.45 8.15 3.62
C ALA A 78 5.07 8.71 3.34
N PRO A 79 4.84 10.01 3.60
CA PRO A 79 3.49 10.60 3.51
C PRO A 79 2.86 10.51 2.12
N THR A 80 3.66 10.41 1.07
CA THR A 80 3.12 10.34 -0.29
C THR A 80 2.97 8.92 -0.81
N LEU A 81 3.38 7.94 -0.03
CA LEU A 81 3.31 6.54 -0.44
C LEU A 81 1.89 6.00 -0.21
N PRO A 82 1.18 5.59 -1.25
CA PRO A 82 -0.18 5.08 -1.06
C PRO A 82 -0.17 3.68 -0.45
N VAL A 83 -1.10 3.47 0.47
CA VAL A 83 -1.28 2.17 1.13
C VAL A 83 -2.69 1.68 0.82
N VAL A 84 -2.77 0.47 0.27
CA VAL A 84 -4.04 -0.21 0.02
C VAL A 84 -4.17 -1.31 1.06
N MET A 85 -5.25 -1.28 1.83
CA MET A 85 -5.43 -2.24 2.92
C MET A 85 -6.13 -3.50 2.44
N LEU A 86 -5.72 -4.65 2.98
CA LEU A 86 -6.43 -5.91 2.77
C LEU A 86 -7.21 -6.23 4.04
N THR A 87 -8.51 -6.42 3.91
CA THR A 87 -9.36 -6.67 5.06
C THR A 87 -10.29 -7.85 4.80
N ALA A 88 -10.72 -8.52 5.87
CA ALA A 88 -11.64 -9.65 5.73
C ALA A 88 -13.01 -9.17 5.30
N TYR A 89 -13.70 -10.03 4.58
CA TYR A 89 -15.06 -9.76 4.16
C TYR A 89 -15.92 -9.56 5.40
N GLY A 90 -16.66 -8.47 5.43
CA GLY A 90 -17.50 -8.14 6.57
C GLY A 90 -16.90 -7.10 7.51
N ASP A 91 -15.61 -6.80 7.37
CA ASP A 91 -14.95 -5.82 8.25
C ASP A 91 -15.00 -4.41 7.65
N VAL A 92 -16.19 -3.97 7.27
CA VAL A 92 -16.38 -2.67 6.63
C VAL A 92 -15.98 -1.53 7.54
N GLU A 93 -16.25 -1.66 8.84
CA GLU A 93 -15.89 -0.60 9.79
C GLU A 93 -14.38 -0.39 9.86
N LEU A 94 -13.63 -1.48 9.80
CA LEU A 94 -12.16 -1.38 9.80
C LEU A 94 -11.66 -0.73 8.51
N ALA A 95 -12.30 -1.05 7.40
CA ALA A 95 -11.94 -0.43 6.13
C ALA A 95 -12.17 1.08 6.17
N VAL A 96 -13.32 1.50 6.70
CA VAL A 96 -13.63 2.92 6.83
C VAL A 96 -12.61 3.61 7.75
N LYS A 97 -12.26 2.97 8.86
CA LYS A 97 -11.26 3.50 9.77
C LYS A 97 -9.91 3.68 9.08
N ALA A 98 -9.51 2.71 8.28
CA ALA A 98 -8.25 2.79 7.54
C ALA A 98 -8.27 3.97 6.57
N LEU A 99 -9.36 4.16 5.84
CA LEU A 99 -9.47 5.29 4.92
C LEU A 99 -9.38 6.61 5.66
N LYS A 100 -10.00 6.72 6.84
CA LYS A 100 -9.91 7.94 7.65
C LYS A 100 -8.50 8.17 8.18
N ASN A 101 -7.71 7.13 8.29
CA ASN A 101 -6.33 7.24 8.76
C ASN A 101 -5.33 7.34 7.61
N GLY A 102 -5.82 7.57 6.40
CA GLY A 102 -4.96 7.89 5.28
C GLY A 102 -4.66 6.78 4.30
N ALA A 103 -5.33 5.63 4.41
CA ALA A 103 -5.20 4.59 3.39
C ALA A 103 -5.78 5.11 2.08
N ALA A 104 -5.14 4.76 0.97
CA ALA A 104 -5.62 5.17 -0.34
C ALA A 104 -6.88 4.43 -0.75
N ASP A 105 -6.98 3.16 -0.36
CA ASP A 105 -8.13 2.32 -0.70
C ASP A 105 -8.07 1.05 0.15
N PHE A 106 -9.04 0.18 -0.04
CA PHE A 106 -9.03 -1.13 0.61
C PHE A 106 -9.54 -2.20 -0.34
N LEU A 107 -9.19 -3.44 -0.04
CA LEU A 107 -9.61 -4.63 -0.78
C LEU A 107 -10.12 -5.67 0.20
N LEU A 108 -11.12 -6.41 -0.21
CA LEU A 108 -11.67 -7.49 0.62
C LEU A 108 -11.00 -8.82 0.29
N LYS A 109 -10.85 -9.67 1.29
CA LYS A 109 -10.40 -11.05 1.11
C LYS A 109 -11.62 -11.95 1.18
N PRO A 110 -11.86 -12.81 0.21
CA PRO A 110 -11.13 -12.98 -1.05
C PRO A 110 -11.41 -11.83 -2.01
N TRP A 111 -10.41 -11.48 -2.80
CA TRP A 111 -10.52 -10.37 -3.74
C TRP A 111 -10.91 -10.86 -5.12
N ASP A 112 -11.43 -9.92 -5.93
CA ASP A 112 -11.59 -10.10 -7.35
C ASP A 112 -10.31 -9.60 -8.02
N ASN A 113 -9.71 -10.41 -8.88
CA ASN A 113 -8.41 -10.10 -9.47
C ASN A 113 -8.41 -8.77 -10.22
N GLN A 114 -9.43 -8.54 -11.03
CA GLN A 114 -9.47 -7.29 -11.82
C GLN A 114 -9.64 -6.08 -10.92
N THR A 115 -10.49 -6.19 -9.90
CA THR A 115 -10.70 -5.09 -8.95
C THR A 115 -9.39 -4.77 -8.24
N LEU A 116 -8.66 -5.79 -7.84
CA LEU A 116 -7.38 -5.59 -7.17
C LEU A 116 -6.38 -4.89 -8.07
N ILE A 117 -6.23 -5.36 -9.30
CA ILE A 117 -5.33 -4.75 -10.27
C ILE A 117 -5.71 -3.28 -10.49
N ASP A 118 -7.00 -2.99 -10.65
CA ASP A 118 -7.45 -1.64 -10.90
C ASP A 118 -7.15 -0.72 -9.73
N LYS A 119 -7.40 -1.17 -8.51
CA LYS A 119 -7.16 -0.34 -7.33
C LYS A 119 -5.67 -0.08 -7.08
N VAL A 120 -4.85 -1.08 -7.28
CA VAL A 120 -3.40 -0.91 -7.11
C VAL A 120 -2.85 0.00 -8.20
N THR A 121 -3.33 -0.16 -9.43
CA THR A 121 -2.91 0.70 -10.54
C THR A 121 -3.32 2.16 -10.29
N GLU A 122 -4.52 2.36 -9.79
CA GLU A 122 -5.00 3.70 -9.47
C GLU A 122 -4.15 4.34 -8.37
N ALA A 123 -3.83 3.58 -7.33
CA ALA A 123 -2.97 4.07 -6.26
C ALA A 123 -1.60 4.46 -6.79
N TYR A 124 -1.04 3.64 -7.66
CA TYR A 124 0.26 3.92 -8.27
C TYR A 124 0.24 5.22 -9.08
N ARG A 125 -0.80 5.42 -9.86
CA ARG A 125 -0.93 6.63 -10.69
C ARG A 125 -1.11 7.87 -9.84
N SER A 126 -1.90 7.78 -8.78
CA SER A 126 -2.15 8.92 -7.89
C SER A 126 -0.88 9.39 -7.21
N ARG A 127 -0.02 8.46 -6.83
CA ARG A 127 1.21 8.80 -6.14
C ARG A 127 2.14 9.62 -7.01
N LYS A 128 2.25 9.27 -8.28
CA LYS A 128 3.23 9.92 -9.15
C LYS A 128 2.92 11.39 -9.43
N ALA A 129 1.66 11.71 -9.58
CA ALA A 129 1.28 13.08 -9.94
C ALA A 129 1.66 14.11 -8.87
N PRO A 130 1.35 13.89 -7.57
CA PRO A 130 1.75 14.86 -6.54
C PRO A 130 3.26 15.03 -6.43
N GLU A 131 4.01 13.96 -6.62
CA GLU A 131 5.47 14.03 -6.55
C GLU A 131 6.04 14.96 -7.59
N ARG A 132 5.58 14.85 -8.81
CA ARG A 132 6.07 15.69 -9.89
C ARG A 132 5.71 17.14 -9.65
N THR A 133 4.51 17.40 -9.17
CA THR A 133 4.05 18.74 -8.88
C THR A 133 4.90 19.38 -7.79
N ALA A 134 5.19 18.65 -6.74
CA ALA A 134 5.97 19.17 -5.64
C ALA A 134 7.37 19.58 -6.08
N LYS A 135 7.94 18.90 -7.03
CA LYS A 135 9.28 19.23 -7.49
C LYS A 135 9.32 20.47 -8.34
N VAL A 136 8.25 20.79 -8.99
CA VAL A 136 8.22 21.96 -9.86
C VAL A 136 8.10 23.24 -9.09
N ASP A 137 7.52 23.20 -8.05
CA ASP A 137 7.28 24.42 -7.33
C ASP A 137 8.36 24.92 -6.48
N ARG A 138 8.71 24.92 -6.46
CA ARG A 138 9.29 25.27 -5.80
C ARG A 138 10.13 25.78 -6.10
N ALA A 139 9.80 25.75 -6.48
CA ALA A 139 10.28 25.92 -7.11
C ALA A 139 10.10 26.55 -7.40
N GLU A 140 9.80 26.59 -6.97
CA GLU A 140 9.56 26.75 -7.51
C GLU A 140 9.14 26.96 -7.38
N GLY A 141 9.22 27.41 -6.73
CA GLY A 141 8.89 27.12 -6.94
C GLY A 141 8.62 27.54 -6.80
N PHE A 142 8.51 27.67 -6.41
CA PHE A 142 8.37 27.60 -6.93
C PHE A 142 7.94 27.95 -7.21
N GLU A 143 7.51 28.07 -6.67
CA GLU A 143 7.25 27.96 -7.25
C GLU A 143 6.70 28.22 -7.45
N MET A 144 6.48 28.62 -6.98
CA MET A 144 6.11 28.46 -7.44
C MET A 144 5.72 28.74 -7.58
N LEU A 145 5.47 29.11 -7.01
CA LEU A 145 5.19 28.96 -7.42
C LEU A 145 4.88 29.19 -7.62
N VAL A 146 4.64 29.45 -7.12
CA VAL A 146 4.35 29.17 -7.53
C VAL A 146 4.38 29.18 -7.88
#